data_3daaf1691f854720c7045c442d2403ce
#
_entry.id   3daaf1691f854720c7045c442d2403ce
#
_cell.length_a   1.000
_cell.length_b   1.000
_cell.length_c   1.000
_cell.angle_alpha   90.00
_cell.angle_beta   90.00
_cell.angle_gamma   90.00
#
_symmetry.space_group_name_H-M   'P 1'
#
loop_
_entity.id
_entity.type
_entity.pdbx_description
1 polymer ?
#
loop_
_entity_poly.entity_id
_entity_poly.type
_entity_poly.pdbx_seq_one_letter_code
_entity_poly.pdbx_strand_id
1 'polypeptide(L)'
;MLFIIQWIRSLIFALQMYLAMTVIAFFGAPISFLRTDYAYLVVRFFCNYVTWSASWIIGLKTEIRGEPPSGEMLIAAKHQSFLDVIMIVSKTPKPKFIMKSSLTLMPIIGFYARRIGCIPVKRGKRSEAIKTMLSAVQDGNATPGQLIIYPQGTRVAPGDKVPYKVGAAALYEALGQPCMPVACNVGLFWGRLGIFKKPGTATIEFLPPIMPGLDRETFLSKLEETIEKGSNDLMAEVLDSNAQL
;
A
#
# COMPACT_ATOMS: atom_id res chain seq x y z
N MET A 1 26.71 -16.94 10.88
CA MET A 1 25.72 -18.02 10.97
C MET A 1 24.27 -17.45 10.94
N LEU A 2 23.88 -16.55 11.82
CA LEU A 2 22.52 -15.97 11.86
C LEU A 2 22.09 -15.29 10.55
N PHE A 3 22.98 -14.57 9.87
CA PHE A 3 22.69 -13.92 8.58
C PHE A 3 22.32 -14.93 7.49
N ILE A 4 23.06 -16.05 7.37
CA ILE A 4 22.80 -17.10 6.37
C ILE A 4 21.43 -17.75 6.64
N ILE A 5 21.14 -18.06 7.90
CA ILE A 5 19.84 -18.63 8.29
C ILE A 5 18.70 -17.68 7.92
N GLN A 6 18.84 -16.40 8.21
CA GLN A 6 17.81 -15.40 7.86
C GLN A 6 17.65 -15.24 6.35
N TRP A 7 18.74 -15.38 5.59
CA TRP A 7 18.69 -15.35 4.13
C TRP A 7 17.91 -16.55 3.58
N ILE A 8 18.17 -17.76 4.10
CA ILE A 8 17.44 -18.98 3.72
C ILE A 8 15.96 -18.85 4.07
N ARG A 9 15.63 -18.40 5.29
CA ARG A 9 14.24 -18.14 5.71
C ARG A 9 13.54 -17.14 4.77
N SER A 10 14.25 -16.07 4.36
CA SER A 10 13.72 -15.07 3.43
C SER A 10 13.46 -15.67 2.04
N LEU A 11 14.32 -16.57 1.56
CA LEU A 11 14.12 -17.27 0.29
C LEU A 11 12.91 -18.22 0.36
N ILE A 12 12.81 -19.02 1.41
CA ILE A 12 11.66 -19.91 1.64
C ILE A 12 10.38 -19.11 1.70
N PHE A 13 10.39 -18.00 2.44
CA PHE A 13 9.24 -17.08 2.53
C PHE A 13 8.86 -16.52 1.15
N ALA A 14 9.83 -16.09 0.34
CA ALA A 14 9.54 -15.55 -0.99
C ALA A 14 8.92 -16.63 -1.90
N LEU A 15 9.49 -17.83 -1.93
CA LEU A 15 8.99 -18.94 -2.75
C LEU A 15 7.56 -19.34 -2.35
N GLN A 16 7.31 -19.55 -1.05
CA GLN A 16 5.98 -19.92 -0.58
C GLN A 16 4.95 -18.81 -0.79
N MET A 17 5.34 -17.53 -0.65
CA MET A 17 4.45 -16.38 -0.87
C MET A 17 3.96 -16.34 -2.32
N TYR A 18 4.84 -16.51 -3.31
CA TYR A 18 4.44 -16.53 -4.73
C TYR A 18 3.63 -17.79 -5.08
N LEU A 19 3.99 -18.94 -4.50
CA LEU A 19 3.19 -20.16 -4.66
C LEU A 19 1.79 -19.98 -4.09
N ALA A 20 1.67 -19.48 -2.87
CA ALA A 20 0.40 -19.18 -2.23
C ALA A 20 -0.42 -18.17 -3.03
N MET A 21 0.22 -17.10 -3.57
CA MET A 21 -0.45 -16.15 -4.46
C MET A 21 -1.07 -16.86 -5.66
N THR A 22 -0.32 -17.76 -6.29
CA THR A 22 -0.80 -18.51 -7.47
C THR A 22 -1.96 -19.43 -7.10
N VAL A 23 -1.83 -20.20 -6.03
CA VAL A 23 -2.85 -21.16 -5.57
C VAL A 23 -4.13 -20.41 -5.15
N ILE A 24 -4.02 -19.42 -4.27
CA ILE A 24 -5.16 -18.63 -3.79
C ILE A 24 -5.86 -17.91 -4.94
N ALA A 25 -5.09 -17.32 -5.85
CA ALA A 25 -5.63 -16.63 -7.00
C ALA A 25 -6.33 -17.59 -7.97
N PHE A 26 -5.76 -18.76 -8.24
CA PHE A 26 -6.33 -19.76 -9.14
C PHE A 26 -7.68 -20.28 -8.62
N PHE A 27 -7.73 -20.71 -7.36
CA PHE A 27 -8.98 -21.20 -6.76
C PHE A 27 -9.99 -20.07 -6.46
N GLY A 28 -9.52 -18.87 -6.21
CA GLY A 28 -10.36 -17.69 -5.99
C GLY A 28 -10.91 -17.03 -7.27
N ALA A 29 -10.30 -17.29 -8.44
CA ALA A 29 -10.69 -16.64 -9.69
C ALA A 29 -12.14 -16.95 -10.11
N PRO A 30 -12.64 -18.19 -10.08
CA PRO A 30 -14.01 -18.49 -10.50
C PRO A 30 -15.06 -17.71 -9.68
N ILE A 31 -14.94 -17.70 -8.36
CA ILE A 31 -15.87 -16.96 -7.47
C ILE A 31 -15.71 -15.44 -7.63
N SER A 32 -14.47 -14.95 -7.81
CA SER A 32 -14.20 -13.54 -8.05
C SER A 32 -14.73 -13.07 -9.41
N PHE A 33 -14.85 -13.96 -10.40
CA PHE A 33 -15.46 -13.65 -11.67
C PHE A 33 -16.97 -13.41 -11.53
N LEU A 34 -17.65 -14.14 -10.64
CA LEU A 34 -19.08 -14.01 -10.41
C LEU A 34 -19.45 -12.70 -9.70
N ARG A 35 -18.71 -12.33 -8.64
CA ARG A 35 -18.97 -11.11 -7.86
C ARG A 35 -17.68 -10.41 -7.43
N THR A 36 -17.65 -9.10 -7.56
CA THR A 36 -16.51 -8.25 -7.14
C THR A 36 -16.20 -8.35 -5.65
N ASP A 37 -17.20 -8.52 -4.79
CA ASP A 37 -17.00 -8.67 -3.35
C ASP A 37 -16.11 -9.87 -3.03
N TYR A 38 -16.22 -10.97 -3.76
CA TYR A 38 -15.34 -12.14 -3.59
C TYR A 38 -13.89 -11.83 -4.01
N ALA A 39 -13.68 -10.96 -4.99
CA ALA A 39 -12.32 -10.54 -5.34
C ALA A 39 -11.63 -9.81 -4.18
N TYR A 40 -12.35 -8.94 -3.46
CA TYR A 40 -11.83 -8.31 -2.25
C TYR A 40 -11.50 -9.33 -1.15
N LEU A 41 -12.36 -10.33 -0.95
CA LEU A 41 -12.13 -11.40 0.03
C LEU A 41 -10.89 -12.22 -0.30
N VAL A 42 -10.70 -12.63 -1.56
CA VAL A 42 -9.54 -13.41 -2.01
C VAL A 42 -8.25 -12.60 -1.83
N VAL A 43 -8.24 -11.33 -2.25
CA VAL A 43 -7.07 -10.48 -2.12
C VAL A 43 -6.73 -10.25 -0.64
N ARG A 44 -7.73 -9.99 0.21
CA ARG A 44 -7.53 -9.83 1.66
C ARG A 44 -7.04 -11.12 2.32
N PHE A 45 -7.60 -12.27 1.93
CA PHE A 45 -7.14 -13.57 2.43
C PHE A 45 -5.66 -13.79 2.13
N PHE A 46 -5.23 -13.51 0.88
CA PHE A 46 -3.81 -13.55 0.52
C PHE A 46 -2.97 -12.59 1.37
N CYS A 47 -3.39 -11.35 1.55
CA CYS A 47 -2.65 -10.38 2.36
C CYS A 47 -2.51 -10.83 3.82
N ASN A 48 -3.58 -11.34 4.43
CA ASN A 48 -3.54 -11.90 5.78
C ASN A 48 -2.63 -13.13 5.88
N TYR A 49 -2.68 -14.02 4.88
CA TYR A 49 -1.78 -15.16 4.80
C TYR A 49 -0.32 -14.72 4.75
N VAL A 50 0.01 -13.70 3.95
CA VAL A 50 1.38 -13.19 3.84
C VAL A 50 1.86 -12.62 5.17
N THR A 51 1.07 -11.81 5.86
CA THR A 51 1.46 -11.24 7.16
C THR A 51 1.59 -12.33 8.23
N TRP A 52 0.70 -13.31 8.26
CA TRP A 52 0.78 -14.45 9.14
C TRP A 52 2.05 -15.29 8.88
N SER A 53 2.28 -15.70 7.65
CA SER A 53 3.44 -16.54 7.30
C SER A 53 4.77 -15.80 7.48
N ALA A 54 4.80 -14.47 7.27
CA ALA A 54 5.98 -13.66 7.55
C ALA A 54 6.39 -13.72 9.03
N SER A 55 5.43 -13.69 9.95
CA SER A 55 5.72 -13.76 11.39
C SER A 55 6.38 -15.08 11.79
N TRP A 56 5.97 -16.20 11.21
CA TRP A 56 6.51 -17.53 11.48
C TRP A 56 7.81 -17.83 10.76
N ILE A 57 7.88 -17.55 9.44
CA ILE A 57 9.00 -17.96 8.62
C ILE A 57 10.18 -17.02 8.79
N ILE A 58 9.97 -15.72 8.77
CA ILE A 58 11.06 -14.73 8.80
C ILE A 58 11.12 -13.92 10.09
N GLY A 59 10.21 -14.13 11.04
CA GLY A 59 10.15 -13.37 12.29
C GLY A 59 9.72 -11.92 12.11
N LEU A 60 9.03 -11.60 11.01
CA LEU A 60 8.54 -10.25 10.72
C LEU A 60 7.07 -10.14 11.13
N LYS A 61 6.82 -9.52 12.26
CA LYS A 61 5.48 -9.18 12.76
C LYS A 61 4.96 -7.91 12.08
N THR A 62 3.64 -7.76 12.04
CA THR A 62 2.99 -6.56 11.49
C THR A 62 2.07 -5.94 12.54
N GLU A 63 2.14 -4.62 12.67
CA GLU A 63 1.32 -3.82 13.57
C GLU A 63 0.54 -2.78 12.78
N ILE A 64 -0.72 -2.56 13.15
CA ILE A 64 -1.57 -1.52 12.57
C ILE A 64 -1.94 -0.57 13.70
N ARG A 65 -1.65 0.71 13.52
CA ARG A 65 -2.04 1.78 14.45
C ARG A 65 -3.08 2.69 13.79
N GLY A 66 -3.87 3.35 14.61
CA GLY A 66 -5.00 4.16 14.15
C GLY A 66 -6.15 3.31 13.60
N GLU A 67 -7.23 3.96 13.19
CA GLU A 67 -8.41 3.30 12.66
C GLU A 67 -8.48 3.37 11.15
N PRO A 68 -8.48 2.21 10.43
CA PRO A 68 -8.70 2.19 9.00
C PRO A 68 -10.09 2.73 8.64
N PRO A 69 -10.24 3.49 7.53
CA PRO A 69 -11.52 4.06 7.16
C PRO A 69 -12.50 2.96 6.73
N SER A 70 -13.74 3.04 7.21
CA SER A 70 -14.83 2.13 6.83
C SER A 70 -15.62 2.60 5.60
N GLY A 71 -15.69 3.91 5.37
CA GLY A 71 -16.43 4.55 4.27
C GLY A 71 -15.54 4.90 3.07
N GLU A 72 -16.12 5.64 2.13
CA GLU A 72 -15.39 6.20 0.99
C GLU A 72 -14.38 7.24 1.46
N MET A 73 -13.13 7.12 1.03
CA MET A 73 -12.07 8.02 1.44
C MET A 73 -10.86 7.92 0.49
N LEU A 74 -10.18 9.04 0.30
CA LEU A 74 -8.85 9.06 -0.28
C LEU A 74 -7.84 8.65 0.80
N ILE A 75 -7.02 7.63 0.55
CA ILE A 75 -5.90 7.25 1.39
C ILE A 75 -4.60 7.63 0.67
N ALA A 76 -3.79 8.46 1.30
CA ALA A 76 -2.47 8.81 0.79
C ALA A 76 -1.39 8.19 1.69
N ALA A 77 -0.63 7.23 1.15
CA ALA A 77 0.27 6.42 1.97
C ALA A 77 1.75 6.61 1.62
N LYS A 78 2.62 6.53 2.62
CA LYS A 78 4.07 6.31 2.42
C LYS A 78 4.28 4.99 1.71
N HIS A 79 5.18 4.98 0.71
CA HIS A 79 5.48 3.77 -0.06
C HIS A 79 6.94 3.40 0.08
N GLN A 80 7.25 2.42 0.88
CA GLN A 80 8.62 1.94 1.10
C GLN A 80 8.84 0.53 0.53
N SER A 81 7.78 -0.30 0.49
CA SER A 81 7.90 -1.73 0.22
C SER A 81 6.69 -2.26 -0.56
N PHE A 82 6.66 -3.57 -0.79
CA PHE A 82 5.44 -4.28 -1.15
C PHE A 82 4.58 -4.59 0.08
N LEU A 83 5.20 -4.63 1.26
CA LEU A 83 4.52 -4.93 2.51
C LEU A 83 3.49 -3.85 2.90
N ASP A 84 3.75 -2.56 2.63
CA ASP A 84 2.77 -1.49 2.88
C ASP A 84 1.46 -1.70 2.12
N VAL A 85 1.53 -2.15 0.87
CA VAL A 85 0.35 -2.52 0.07
C VAL A 85 -0.41 -3.66 0.74
N ILE A 86 0.29 -4.73 1.14
CA ILE A 86 -0.29 -5.90 1.79
C ILE A 86 -1.00 -5.51 3.09
N MET A 87 -0.34 -4.71 3.93
CA MET A 87 -0.87 -4.30 5.23
C MET A 87 -2.11 -3.39 5.09
N ILE A 88 -2.07 -2.41 4.17
CA ILE A 88 -3.23 -1.55 3.91
C ILE A 88 -4.42 -2.37 3.41
N VAL A 89 -4.21 -3.27 2.44
CA VAL A 89 -5.27 -4.14 1.90
C VAL A 89 -5.87 -5.05 2.96
N SER A 90 -5.04 -5.57 3.88
CA SER A 90 -5.53 -6.47 4.94
C SER A 90 -6.56 -5.82 5.86
N LYS A 91 -6.54 -4.48 5.98
CA LYS A 91 -7.38 -3.71 6.91
C LYS A 91 -8.42 -2.80 6.25
N THR A 92 -8.25 -2.50 4.97
CA THR A 92 -9.16 -1.62 4.24
C THR A 92 -10.29 -2.43 3.62
N PRO A 93 -11.58 -2.05 3.79
CA PRO A 93 -12.72 -2.85 3.32
C PRO A 93 -12.79 -3.06 1.80
N LYS A 94 -12.66 -1.98 1.02
CA LYS A 94 -12.74 -1.98 -0.45
C LYS A 94 -11.59 -1.19 -1.08
N PRO A 95 -10.32 -1.64 -0.89
CA PRO A 95 -9.15 -0.90 -1.36
C PRO A 95 -9.04 -0.91 -2.89
N LYS A 96 -8.82 0.25 -3.48
CA LYS A 96 -8.52 0.43 -4.90
C LYS A 96 -7.24 1.24 -5.02
N PHE A 97 -6.36 0.85 -5.91
CA PHE A 97 -5.07 1.51 -6.04
C PHE A 97 -4.94 2.28 -7.34
N ILE A 98 -4.32 3.45 -7.25
CA ILE A 98 -3.70 4.06 -8.41
C ILE A 98 -2.37 3.34 -8.64
N MET A 99 -2.27 2.60 -9.73
CA MET A 99 -1.17 1.68 -9.96
C MET A 99 -0.48 1.91 -11.31
N LYS A 100 0.75 1.41 -11.45
CA LYS A 100 1.47 1.45 -12.73
C LYS A 100 0.74 0.58 -13.76
N SER A 101 0.47 1.13 -14.95
CA SER A 101 -0.27 0.44 -16.02
C SER A 101 0.34 -0.90 -16.43
N SER A 102 1.68 -1.06 -16.38
CA SER A 102 2.31 -2.35 -16.69
C SER A 102 1.91 -3.51 -15.74
N LEU A 103 1.39 -3.22 -14.55
CA LEU A 103 0.92 -4.27 -13.63
C LEU A 103 -0.38 -4.92 -14.10
N THR A 104 -1.16 -4.26 -14.97
CA THR A 104 -2.37 -4.85 -15.56
C THR A 104 -2.06 -5.97 -16.56
N LEU A 105 -0.81 -6.06 -17.02
CA LEU A 105 -0.34 -7.12 -17.92
C LEU A 105 0.05 -8.40 -17.17
N MET A 106 0.24 -8.31 -15.84
CA MET A 106 0.54 -9.49 -15.02
C MET A 106 -0.75 -10.30 -14.81
N PRO A 107 -0.78 -11.61 -15.13
CA PRO A 107 -2.01 -12.38 -15.15
C PRO A 107 -2.83 -12.29 -13.87
N ILE A 108 -2.23 -12.59 -12.71
CA ILE A 108 -2.90 -12.60 -11.41
C ILE A 108 -3.21 -11.16 -10.96
N ILE A 109 -2.19 -10.31 -10.88
CA ILE A 109 -2.32 -8.94 -10.38
C ILE A 109 -3.28 -8.15 -11.29
N GLY A 110 -3.13 -8.27 -12.60
CA GLY A 110 -3.98 -7.56 -13.56
C GLY A 110 -5.44 -8.02 -13.51
N PHE A 111 -5.70 -9.31 -13.30
CA PHE A 111 -7.06 -9.81 -13.13
C PHE A 111 -7.73 -9.21 -11.89
N TYR A 112 -7.13 -9.37 -10.71
CA TYR A 112 -7.71 -8.87 -9.47
C TYR A 112 -7.76 -7.35 -9.43
N ALA A 113 -6.74 -6.65 -9.93
CA ALA A 113 -6.73 -5.18 -10.00
C ALA A 113 -7.89 -4.63 -10.83
N ARG A 114 -8.20 -5.24 -11.97
CA ARG A 114 -9.38 -4.87 -12.78
C ARG A 114 -10.68 -5.18 -12.05
N ARG A 115 -10.78 -6.35 -11.39
CA ARG A 115 -11.99 -6.75 -10.66
C ARG A 115 -12.31 -5.83 -9.50
N ILE A 116 -11.31 -5.36 -8.76
CA ILE A 116 -11.50 -4.44 -7.61
C ILE A 116 -11.50 -2.95 -8.01
N GLY A 117 -11.38 -2.61 -9.30
CA GLY A 117 -11.48 -1.24 -9.79
C GLY A 117 -10.22 -0.40 -9.57
N CYS A 118 -9.01 -0.99 -9.62
CA CYS A 118 -7.77 -0.23 -9.59
C CYS A 118 -7.61 0.64 -10.85
N ILE A 119 -7.02 1.83 -10.69
CA ILE A 119 -6.83 2.81 -11.75
C ILE A 119 -5.39 2.72 -12.30
N PRO A 120 -5.20 2.19 -13.51
CA PRO A 120 -3.87 2.09 -14.12
C PRO A 120 -3.42 3.43 -14.69
N VAL A 121 -2.21 3.88 -14.33
CA VAL A 121 -1.61 5.12 -14.84
C VAL A 121 -0.25 4.88 -15.48
N LYS A 122 0.05 5.61 -16.55
CA LYS A 122 1.37 5.62 -17.18
C LYS A 122 2.29 6.57 -16.43
N ARG A 123 3.29 6.02 -15.74
CA ARG A 123 4.30 6.84 -15.04
C ARG A 123 5.17 7.56 -16.06
N GLY A 124 5.57 8.80 -15.72
CA GLY A 124 6.38 9.66 -16.60
C GLY A 124 5.56 10.63 -17.47
N LYS A 125 4.26 10.38 -17.66
CA LYS A 125 3.35 11.27 -18.38
C LYS A 125 2.39 11.94 -17.39
N ARG A 126 2.86 13.00 -16.72
CA ARG A 126 2.18 13.64 -15.58
C ARG A 126 0.75 14.07 -15.90
N SER A 127 0.53 14.81 -16.99
CA SER A 127 -0.79 15.31 -17.39
C SER A 127 -1.74 14.18 -17.78
N GLU A 128 -1.27 13.17 -18.53
CA GLU A 128 -2.05 11.99 -18.91
C GLU A 128 -2.45 11.17 -17.67
N ALA A 129 -1.53 10.99 -16.71
CA ALA A 129 -1.81 10.27 -15.48
C ALA A 129 -2.89 10.99 -14.63
N ILE A 130 -2.77 12.31 -14.46
CA ILE A 130 -3.78 13.10 -13.72
C ILE A 130 -5.13 13.04 -14.44
N LYS A 131 -5.18 13.24 -15.76
CA LYS A 131 -6.40 13.15 -16.54
C LYS A 131 -7.08 11.77 -16.36
N THR A 132 -6.30 10.68 -16.46
CA THR A 132 -6.82 9.31 -16.28
C THR A 132 -7.39 9.10 -14.88
N MET A 133 -6.72 9.61 -13.84
CA MET A 133 -7.20 9.52 -12.46
C MET A 133 -8.52 10.30 -12.27
N LEU A 134 -8.59 11.52 -12.79
CA LEU A 134 -9.77 12.38 -12.65
C LEU A 134 -10.98 11.83 -13.41
N SER A 135 -10.80 11.39 -14.67
CA SER A 135 -11.89 10.76 -15.41
C SER A 135 -12.41 9.51 -14.72
N ALA A 136 -11.55 8.64 -14.23
CA ALA A 136 -11.97 7.43 -13.51
C ALA A 136 -12.79 7.73 -12.24
N VAL A 137 -12.57 8.89 -11.62
CA VAL A 137 -13.34 9.36 -10.46
C VAL A 137 -14.66 10.00 -10.89
N GLN A 138 -14.65 10.81 -11.97
CA GLN A 138 -15.83 11.58 -12.44
C GLN A 138 -16.86 10.72 -13.18
N ASP A 139 -16.43 9.66 -13.86
CA ASP A 139 -17.30 8.79 -14.66
C ASP A 139 -18.35 8.02 -13.83
N GLY A 140 -18.38 8.19 -12.50
CA GLY A 140 -19.37 7.59 -11.61
C GLY A 140 -19.35 6.05 -11.57
N ASN A 141 -18.52 5.42 -12.41
CA ASN A 141 -18.34 3.97 -12.51
C ASN A 141 -17.43 3.40 -11.40
N ALA A 142 -16.84 4.26 -10.60
CA ALA A 142 -16.04 3.83 -9.46
C ALA A 142 -16.98 3.30 -8.37
N THR A 143 -17.06 1.97 -8.23
CA THR A 143 -17.73 1.37 -7.06
C THR A 143 -17.24 2.04 -5.77
N PRO A 144 -18.13 2.30 -4.79
CA PRO A 144 -17.74 2.89 -3.50
C PRO A 144 -16.58 2.16 -2.85
N GLY A 145 -15.67 2.89 -2.20
CA GLY A 145 -14.54 2.29 -1.51
C GLY A 145 -13.39 3.26 -1.23
N GLN A 146 -12.27 2.75 -0.77
CA GLN A 146 -11.11 3.55 -0.40
C GLN A 146 -10.14 3.63 -1.58
N LEU A 147 -9.93 4.83 -2.11
CA LEU A 147 -8.98 5.06 -3.19
C LEU A 147 -7.59 5.34 -2.62
N ILE A 148 -6.63 4.48 -2.91
CA ILE A 148 -5.27 4.54 -2.35
C ILE A 148 -4.30 5.09 -3.38
N ILE A 149 -3.60 6.16 -3.01
CA ILE A 149 -2.52 6.76 -3.78
C ILE A 149 -1.23 6.75 -2.97
N TYR A 150 -0.12 6.54 -3.67
CA TYR A 150 1.23 6.75 -3.15
C TYR A 150 1.76 8.07 -3.72
N PRO A 151 1.78 9.19 -2.95
CA PRO A 151 2.06 10.52 -3.49
C PRO A 151 3.44 10.65 -4.13
N GLN A 152 4.43 9.92 -3.65
CA GLN A 152 5.77 9.87 -4.21
C GLN A 152 5.83 9.16 -5.59
N GLY A 153 4.80 8.34 -5.91
CA GLY A 153 4.67 7.60 -7.17
C GLY A 153 5.70 6.48 -7.36
N THR A 154 6.53 6.20 -6.37
CA THR A 154 7.51 5.11 -6.35
C THR A 154 7.78 4.68 -4.91
N ARG A 155 8.37 3.49 -4.73
CA ARG A 155 8.89 3.06 -3.43
C ARG A 155 10.16 3.84 -3.09
N VAL A 156 10.19 4.43 -1.90
CA VAL A 156 11.27 5.27 -1.38
C VAL A 156 11.86 4.61 -0.16
N ALA A 157 13.16 4.42 -0.12
CA ALA A 157 13.82 3.77 1.01
C ALA A 157 13.71 4.63 2.30
N PRO A 158 13.75 4.00 3.47
CA PRO A 158 13.85 4.73 4.74
C PRO A 158 15.00 5.75 4.71
N GLY A 159 14.70 6.98 5.11
CA GLY A 159 15.66 8.09 5.12
C GLY A 159 15.80 8.87 3.81
N ASP A 160 15.39 8.29 2.67
CA ASP A 160 15.40 8.99 1.39
C ASP A 160 14.26 10.02 1.30
N LYS A 161 14.53 11.16 0.65
CA LYS A 161 13.55 12.22 0.41
C LYS A 161 13.19 12.29 -1.07
N VAL A 162 11.92 12.16 -1.38
CA VAL A 162 11.36 12.31 -2.74
C VAL A 162 10.12 13.19 -2.66
N PRO A 163 10.05 14.28 -3.43
CA PRO A 163 8.93 15.22 -3.35
C PRO A 163 7.61 14.55 -3.74
N TYR A 164 6.54 14.98 -3.09
CA TYR A 164 5.19 14.52 -3.36
C TYR A 164 4.67 15.10 -4.68
N LYS A 165 3.97 14.28 -5.44
CA LYS A 165 3.44 14.64 -6.76
C LYS A 165 2.07 15.29 -6.63
N VAL A 166 1.82 16.32 -7.40
CA VAL A 166 0.55 17.07 -7.44
C VAL A 166 -0.68 16.23 -7.78
N GLY A 167 -0.50 14.99 -8.25
CA GLY A 167 -1.62 14.07 -8.51
C GLY A 167 -2.46 13.75 -7.28
N ALA A 168 -1.85 13.72 -6.10
CA ALA A 168 -2.57 13.52 -4.84
C ALA A 168 -3.47 14.73 -4.53
N ALA A 169 -2.96 15.96 -4.72
CA ALA A 169 -3.73 17.18 -4.51
C ALA A 169 -4.86 17.32 -5.54
N ALA A 170 -4.60 16.96 -6.81
CA ALA A 170 -5.64 16.99 -7.84
C ALA A 170 -6.80 16.02 -7.54
N LEU A 171 -6.50 14.84 -6.99
CA LEU A 171 -7.53 13.89 -6.55
C LEU A 171 -8.29 14.38 -5.32
N TYR A 172 -7.57 14.89 -4.31
CA TYR A 172 -8.19 15.44 -3.11
C TYR A 172 -9.22 16.54 -3.45
N GLU A 173 -8.83 17.48 -4.32
CA GLU A 173 -9.74 18.54 -4.78
C GLU A 173 -10.93 17.98 -5.58
N ALA A 174 -10.68 17.06 -6.52
CA ALA A 174 -11.72 16.50 -7.38
C ALA A 174 -12.72 15.62 -6.63
N LEU A 175 -12.27 14.88 -5.61
CA LEU A 175 -13.12 14.03 -4.79
C LEU A 175 -13.94 14.84 -3.78
N GLY A 176 -13.43 15.96 -3.28
CA GLY A 176 -14.07 16.71 -2.19
C GLY A 176 -14.26 15.91 -0.91
N GLN A 177 -13.47 14.83 -0.74
CA GLN A 177 -13.56 13.90 0.38
C GLN A 177 -12.36 14.09 1.32
N PRO A 178 -12.47 13.67 2.60
CA PRO A 178 -11.33 13.64 3.49
C PRO A 178 -10.21 12.75 2.93
N CYS A 179 -8.97 13.15 3.16
CA CYS A 179 -7.80 12.35 2.83
C CYS A 179 -7.14 11.83 4.10
N MET A 180 -7.00 10.51 4.22
CA MET A 180 -6.33 9.86 5.34
C MET A 180 -4.85 9.61 5.00
N PRO A 181 -3.92 10.29 5.69
CA PRO A 181 -2.51 10.01 5.56
C PRO A 181 -2.18 8.67 6.22
N VAL A 182 -1.25 7.91 5.63
CA VAL A 182 -0.74 6.66 6.22
C VAL A 182 0.78 6.68 6.25
N ALA A 183 1.32 6.61 7.47
CA ALA A 183 2.74 6.50 7.75
C ALA A 183 3.18 5.03 7.81
N CYS A 184 4.47 4.75 7.60
CA CYS A 184 5.01 3.41 7.80
C CYS A 184 6.52 3.38 8.02
N ASN A 185 7.00 2.28 8.64
CA ASN A 185 8.41 1.93 8.79
C ASN A 185 8.81 0.63 8.08
N VAL A 186 7.94 0.09 7.26
CA VAL A 186 8.06 -1.26 6.67
C VAL A 186 9.35 -1.48 5.87
N GLY A 187 9.91 -0.41 5.30
CA GLY A 187 11.15 -0.46 4.52
C GLY A 187 12.39 -0.84 5.32
N LEU A 188 12.38 -0.69 6.65
CA LEU A 188 13.45 -1.13 7.54
C LEU A 188 13.62 -2.65 7.54
N PHE A 189 12.51 -3.38 7.32
CA PHE A 189 12.44 -4.84 7.42
C PHE A 189 12.34 -5.52 6.07
N TRP A 190 11.53 -4.94 5.16
CA TRP A 190 11.31 -5.44 3.82
C TRP A 190 11.60 -4.35 2.80
N GLY A 191 12.81 -4.30 2.31
CA GLY A 191 13.26 -3.29 1.37
C GLY A 191 12.55 -3.34 0.01
N ARG A 192 12.78 -2.31 -0.78
CA ARG A 192 12.19 -2.14 -2.12
C ARG A 192 12.51 -3.29 -3.07
N LEU A 193 13.73 -3.80 -3.01
CA LEU A 193 14.30 -4.84 -3.86
C LEU A 193 14.98 -5.92 -3.00
N GLY A 194 15.10 -7.11 -3.56
CA GLY A 194 15.85 -8.19 -2.93
C GLY A 194 14.98 -9.20 -2.19
N ILE A 195 15.59 -10.35 -1.95
CA ILE A 195 14.96 -11.49 -1.28
C ILE A 195 15.05 -11.35 0.23
N PHE A 196 16.15 -10.79 0.74
CA PHE A 196 16.43 -10.67 2.17
C PHE A 196 15.42 -9.79 2.89
N LYS A 197 14.89 -10.30 4.00
CA LYS A 197 13.96 -9.60 4.90
C LYS A 197 14.46 -9.74 6.33
N LYS A 198 14.34 -8.65 7.10
CA LYS A 198 14.78 -8.61 8.49
C LYS A 198 13.63 -9.00 9.42
N PRO A 199 13.90 -9.69 10.51
CA PRO A 199 12.92 -9.89 11.59
C PRO A 199 12.64 -8.56 12.30
N GLY A 200 11.51 -8.49 13.03
CA GLY A 200 11.10 -7.33 13.81
C GLY A 200 9.62 -7.02 13.65
N THR A 201 9.20 -5.79 13.96
CA THR A 201 7.81 -5.36 13.84
C THR A 201 7.69 -4.22 12.84
N ALA A 202 7.05 -4.52 11.71
CA ALA A 202 6.70 -3.53 10.70
C ALA A 202 5.34 -2.90 11.04
N THR A 203 5.29 -1.57 11.08
CA THR A 203 4.10 -0.82 11.47
C THR A 203 3.61 0.04 10.31
N ILE A 204 2.31 0.09 10.12
CA ILE A 204 1.62 1.18 9.41
C ILE A 204 0.68 1.90 10.37
N GLU A 205 0.55 3.20 10.19
CA GLU A 205 -0.31 4.03 11.04
C GLU A 205 -1.25 4.87 10.19
N PHE A 206 -2.55 4.69 10.42
CA PHE A 206 -3.60 5.54 9.87
C PHE A 206 -3.69 6.81 10.71
N LEU A 207 -3.26 7.93 10.15
CA LEU A 207 -3.19 9.22 10.84
C LEU A 207 -4.53 9.98 10.71
N PRO A 208 -4.78 11.00 11.55
CA PRO A 208 -6.00 11.79 11.46
C PRO A 208 -6.24 12.33 10.05
N PRO A 209 -7.48 12.26 9.53
CA PRO A 209 -7.79 12.69 8.18
C PRO A 209 -7.63 14.20 7.98
N ILE A 210 -7.12 14.59 6.83
CA ILE A 210 -7.13 15.97 6.36
C ILE A 210 -8.50 16.23 5.72
N MET A 211 -9.26 17.14 6.31
CA MET A 211 -10.61 17.49 5.85
C MET A 211 -10.58 18.25 4.52
N PRO A 212 -11.61 18.13 3.65
CA PRO A 212 -11.67 18.83 2.38
C PRO A 212 -11.72 20.36 2.56
N GLY A 213 -11.33 21.10 1.51
CA GLY A 213 -11.41 22.58 1.48
C GLY A 213 -10.06 23.29 1.50
N LEU A 214 -8.93 22.57 1.61
CA LEU A 214 -7.62 23.18 1.44
C LEU A 214 -7.30 23.34 -0.06
N ASP A 215 -6.56 24.40 -0.40
CA ASP A 215 -5.95 24.51 -1.72
C ASP A 215 -4.87 23.44 -1.94
N ARG A 216 -4.48 23.26 -3.21
CA ARG A 216 -3.55 22.18 -3.60
C ARG A 216 -2.19 22.26 -2.94
N GLU A 217 -1.65 23.45 -2.77
CA GLU A 217 -0.32 23.66 -2.21
C GLU A 217 -0.32 23.41 -0.72
N THR A 218 -1.26 24.00 0.00
CA THR A 218 -1.45 23.79 1.44
C THR A 218 -1.74 22.33 1.76
N PHE A 219 -2.62 21.67 0.98
CA PHE A 219 -2.89 20.24 1.16
C PHE A 219 -1.63 19.40 0.97
N LEU A 220 -0.87 19.62 -0.11
CA LEU A 220 0.30 18.80 -0.43
C LEU A 220 1.40 18.95 0.62
N SER A 221 1.65 20.18 1.07
CA SER A 221 2.61 20.48 2.15
C SER A 221 2.21 19.79 3.46
N LYS A 222 0.94 19.94 3.87
CA LYS A 222 0.42 19.30 5.09
C LYS A 222 0.47 17.77 5.00
N LEU A 223 0.12 17.21 3.84
CA LEU A 223 0.16 15.77 3.61
C LEU A 223 1.57 15.23 3.73
N GLU A 224 2.54 15.89 3.07
CA GLU A 224 3.95 15.50 3.10
C GLU A 224 4.50 15.58 4.53
N GLU A 225 4.32 16.70 5.23
CA GLU A 225 4.74 16.88 6.61
C GLU A 225 4.16 15.80 7.52
N THR A 226 2.86 15.54 7.43
CA THR A 226 2.16 14.56 8.28
C THR A 226 2.69 13.14 8.06
N ILE A 227 2.82 12.70 6.80
CA ILE A 227 3.27 11.34 6.48
C ILE A 227 4.77 11.17 6.79
N GLU A 228 5.60 12.15 6.45
CA GLU A 228 7.05 12.04 6.67
C GLU A 228 7.35 12.07 8.17
N LYS A 229 6.69 12.97 8.94
CA LYS A 229 6.83 13.01 10.40
C LYS A 229 6.43 11.67 11.02
N GLY A 230 5.21 11.18 10.76
CA GLY A 230 4.75 9.91 11.32
C GLY A 230 5.65 8.73 10.91
N SER A 231 6.14 8.69 9.67
CA SER A 231 7.05 7.62 9.23
C SER A 231 8.41 7.70 9.92
N ASN A 232 8.95 8.91 10.16
CA ASN A 232 10.20 9.11 10.89
C ASN A 232 10.07 8.73 12.36
N ASP A 233 8.94 9.09 13.00
CA ASP A 233 8.65 8.72 14.39
C ASP A 233 8.61 7.19 14.54
N LEU A 234 7.89 6.48 13.65
CA LEU A 234 7.85 5.02 13.63
C LEU A 234 9.21 4.36 13.37
N MET A 235 10.08 4.99 12.58
CA MET A 235 11.44 4.48 12.33
C MET A 235 12.34 4.72 13.56
N ALA A 236 12.22 5.87 14.23
CA ALA A 236 12.97 6.17 15.43
C ALA A 236 12.66 5.18 16.56
N GLU A 237 11.38 4.83 16.78
CA GLU A 237 10.98 3.82 17.78
C GLU A 237 11.73 2.49 17.60
N VAL A 238 11.94 2.06 16.35
CA VAL A 238 12.67 0.80 16.06
C VAL A 238 14.16 0.94 16.33
N LEU A 239 14.75 2.10 16.02
CA LEU A 239 16.18 2.33 16.24
C LEU A 239 16.50 2.42 17.75
N ASP A 240 15.65 3.12 18.51
CA ASP A 240 15.80 3.27 19.96
C ASP A 240 15.63 1.93 20.68
N SER A 241 14.67 1.09 20.27
CA SER A 241 14.48 -0.24 20.83
C SER A 241 15.66 -1.19 20.55
N ASN A 242 16.33 -1.04 19.40
CA ASN A 242 17.51 -1.83 19.05
C ASN A 242 18.79 -1.33 19.77
N ALA A 243 18.84 -0.07 20.18
CA ALA A 243 19.97 0.50 20.92
C ALA A 243 19.97 0.11 22.42
N GLN A 244 18.83 -0.40 22.92
CA GLN A 244 18.65 -0.83 24.31
C GLN A 244 18.91 -2.35 24.52
N LEU A 245 19.16 -3.10 23.44
CA LEU A 245 19.47 -4.54 23.42
C LEU A 245 20.96 -4.78 23.19
#